data_e1cdba92d77086890c68b660b88bd0b3
#
_entry.id   e1cdba92d77086890c68b660b88bd0b3
#
_cell.length_a   1.000
_cell.length_b   1.000
_cell.length_c   1.000
_cell.angle_alpha   90.00
_cell.angle_beta   90.00
_cell.angle_gamma   90.00
#
_symmetry.space_group_name_H-M   'P 1'
#
loop_
_entity.id
_entity.type
_entity.pdbx_description
1 polymer ?
#
loop_
_entity_poly.entity_id
_entity_poly.type
_entity_poly.pdbx_seq_one_letter_code
_entity_poly.pdbx_strand_id
1 'polypeptide(L)'
;MRDPPLILAVDDTPENLEILSVRLEANGYRVETAADGEEGLARARELEPDLILLDIMMPKLDGISVVRALKQDAKLKAIPVILVTAKADTRDIVEGLDAGGDDYLTKPFEHAALLARVRSMLRQKALHDTVQEQARELAEWNSALEQRVAEQVEQIERIGRLRRFLPPQVADLVVASADHETLLDSHRQEVTIVFCDLRG
;
A
#
# COMPACT_ATOMS: atom_id res chain seq x y z
N MET A 1 1.81 9.91 2.42
CA MET A 1 1.47 11.30 2.00
C MET A 1 2.61 12.23 2.37
N ARG A 2 2.92 13.23 1.53
CA ARG A 2 3.99 14.23 1.77
C ARG A 2 3.57 15.26 2.81
N ASP A 3 4.56 15.93 3.42
CA ASP A 3 4.34 17.07 4.32
C ASP A 3 5.28 18.22 3.90
N PRO A 4 4.78 19.32 3.32
CA PRO A 4 3.37 19.56 2.96
C PRO A 4 2.88 18.75 1.74
N PRO A 5 1.56 18.48 1.65
CA PRO A 5 0.95 17.78 0.52
C PRO A 5 1.16 18.52 -0.80
N LEU A 6 1.40 17.77 -1.87
CA LEU A 6 1.57 18.28 -3.22
C LEU A 6 0.26 18.22 -4.01
N ILE A 7 -0.19 19.35 -4.50
CA ILE A 7 -1.39 19.49 -5.35
C ILE A 7 -0.95 19.86 -6.76
N LEU A 8 -1.42 19.12 -7.76
CA LEU A 8 -1.27 19.49 -9.16
C LEU A 8 -2.56 20.18 -9.63
N ALA A 9 -2.44 21.43 -10.07
CA ALA A 9 -3.53 22.20 -10.68
C ALA A 9 -3.37 22.21 -12.20
N VAL A 10 -4.40 21.79 -12.91
CA VAL A 10 -4.40 21.68 -14.37
C VAL A 10 -5.56 22.50 -14.91
N ASP A 11 -5.26 23.56 -15.65
CA ASP A 11 -6.24 24.51 -16.23
C ASP A 11 -5.58 25.24 -17.40
N ASP A 12 -6.29 25.45 -18.49
CA ASP A 12 -5.76 26.13 -19.68
C ASP A 12 -5.71 27.66 -19.54
N THR A 13 -6.29 28.19 -18.47
CA THR A 13 -6.37 29.61 -18.18
C THR A 13 -5.33 29.98 -17.11
N PRO A 14 -4.25 30.72 -17.46
CA PRO A 14 -3.18 31.07 -16.51
C PRO A 14 -3.67 31.77 -15.25
N GLU A 15 -4.67 32.63 -15.36
CA GLU A 15 -5.26 33.36 -14.24
C GLU A 15 -5.91 32.43 -13.21
N ASN A 16 -6.54 31.32 -13.69
CA ASN A 16 -7.09 30.31 -12.81
C ASN A 16 -5.99 29.58 -12.02
N LEU A 17 -4.90 29.21 -12.71
CA LEU A 17 -3.75 28.56 -12.10
C LEU A 17 -3.11 29.47 -11.04
N GLU A 18 -2.94 30.76 -11.31
CA GLU A 18 -2.40 31.74 -10.36
C GLU A 18 -3.30 31.85 -9.12
N ILE A 19 -4.63 32.00 -9.32
CA ILE A 19 -5.59 32.07 -8.20
C ILE A 19 -5.56 30.78 -7.36
N LEU A 20 -5.53 29.61 -7.98
CA LEU A 20 -5.45 28.32 -7.27
C LEU A 20 -4.15 28.21 -6.49
N SER A 21 -3.02 28.52 -7.13
CA SER A 21 -1.69 28.46 -6.49
C SER A 21 -1.62 29.35 -5.26
N VAL A 22 -1.92 30.63 -5.39
CA VAL A 22 -1.89 31.60 -4.27
C VAL A 22 -2.79 31.15 -3.11
N ARG A 23 -4.00 30.67 -3.41
CA ARG A 23 -4.95 30.24 -2.38
C ARG A 23 -4.51 28.99 -1.64
N LEU A 24 -3.95 28.02 -2.36
CA LEU A 24 -3.52 26.76 -1.78
C LEU A 24 -2.20 26.91 -1.03
N GLU A 25 -1.24 27.63 -1.58
CA GLU A 25 0.05 27.90 -0.93
C GLU A 25 -0.12 28.70 0.37
N ALA A 26 -1.03 29.69 0.38
CA ALA A 26 -1.39 30.43 1.61
C ALA A 26 -1.99 29.53 2.71
N ASN A 27 -2.45 28.32 2.37
CA ASN A 27 -2.96 27.33 3.30
C ASN A 27 -2.01 26.15 3.55
N GLY A 28 -0.72 26.32 3.18
CA GLY A 28 0.34 25.39 3.52
C GLY A 28 0.46 24.18 2.57
N TYR A 29 -0.12 24.23 1.37
CA TYR A 29 0.06 23.21 0.34
C TYR A 29 1.20 23.59 -0.61
N ARG A 30 1.87 22.57 -1.16
CA ARG A 30 2.72 22.76 -2.34
C ARG A 30 1.87 22.65 -3.59
N VAL A 31 2.09 23.55 -4.55
CA VAL A 31 1.32 23.55 -5.78
C VAL A 31 2.28 23.47 -6.98
N GLU A 32 1.95 22.58 -7.90
CA GLU A 32 2.51 22.53 -9.24
C GLU A 32 1.38 22.75 -10.23
N THR A 33 1.69 23.30 -11.39
CA THR A 33 0.68 23.68 -12.37
C THR A 33 0.95 23.05 -13.72
N ALA A 34 -0.09 22.83 -14.51
CA ALA A 34 0.00 22.42 -15.91
C ALA A 34 -1.04 23.18 -16.73
N ALA A 35 -0.69 23.57 -17.96
CA ALA A 35 -1.49 24.44 -18.81
C ALA A 35 -2.43 23.67 -19.75
N ASP A 36 -2.36 22.35 -19.82
CA ASP A 36 -3.26 21.49 -20.59
C ASP A 36 -3.28 20.06 -20.06
N GLY A 37 -4.17 19.24 -20.60
CA GLY A 37 -4.33 17.85 -20.14
C GLY A 37 -3.13 16.95 -20.43
N GLU A 38 -2.39 17.18 -21.51
CA GLU A 38 -1.20 16.39 -21.84
C GLU A 38 -0.06 16.69 -20.87
N GLU A 39 0.21 17.97 -20.59
CA GLU A 39 1.17 18.38 -19.57
C GLU A 39 0.75 17.89 -18.18
N GLY A 40 -0.54 18.01 -17.86
CA GLY A 40 -1.12 17.54 -16.61
C GLY A 40 -0.85 16.05 -16.38
N LEU A 41 -1.08 15.22 -17.40
CA LEU A 41 -0.81 13.78 -17.32
C LEU A 41 0.69 13.46 -17.21
N ALA A 42 1.55 14.19 -17.94
CA ALA A 42 2.98 14.02 -17.87
C ALA A 42 3.52 14.38 -16.47
N ARG A 43 3.11 15.54 -15.92
CA ARG A 43 3.49 15.98 -14.57
C ARG A 43 2.93 15.06 -13.48
N ALA A 44 1.71 14.54 -13.66
CA ALA A 44 1.14 13.58 -12.71
C ALA A 44 2.00 12.30 -12.59
N ARG A 45 2.55 11.80 -13.72
CA ARG A 45 3.47 10.65 -13.72
C ARG A 45 4.83 10.94 -13.10
N GLU A 46 5.35 12.14 -13.33
CA GLU A 46 6.65 12.56 -12.80
C GLU A 46 6.60 12.85 -11.31
N LEU A 47 5.57 13.59 -10.87
CA LEU A 47 5.47 14.14 -9.54
C LEU A 47 4.72 13.24 -8.56
N GLU A 48 3.83 12.37 -9.06
CA GLU A 48 2.91 11.54 -8.26
C GLU A 48 2.23 12.38 -7.16
N PRO A 49 1.40 13.42 -7.51
CA PRO A 49 0.87 14.36 -6.53
C PRO A 49 -0.09 13.69 -5.54
N ASP A 50 -0.34 14.37 -4.41
CA ASP A 50 -1.28 13.90 -3.40
C ASP A 50 -2.74 14.19 -3.78
N LEU A 51 -2.98 15.18 -4.67
CA LEU A 51 -4.29 15.57 -5.18
C LEU A 51 -4.13 16.23 -6.54
N ILE A 52 -5.09 16.06 -7.44
CA ILE A 52 -5.18 16.78 -8.72
C ILE A 52 -6.45 17.63 -8.73
N LEU A 53 -6.32 18.91 -9.05
CA LEU A 53 -7.40 19.81 -9.43
C LEU A 53 -7.36 19.92 -10.95
N LEU A 54 -8.43 19.53 -11.63
CA LEU A 54 -8.42 19.35 -13.08
C LEU A 54 -9.60 20.06 -13.73
N ASP A 55 -9.33 21.01 -14.60
CA ASP A 55 -10.39 21.59 -15.42
C ASP A 55 -10.91 20.56 -16.43
N ILE A 56 -12.23 20.58 -16.63
CA ILE A 56 -12.87 19.68 -17.62
C ILE A 56 -12.65 20.20 -19.04
N MET A 57 -12.77 21.51 -19.23
CA MET A 57 -12.82 22.13 -20.56
C MET A 57 -11.45 22.68 -20.96
N MET A 58 -10.60 21.82 -21.49
CA MET A 58 -9.26 22.22 -21.95
C MET A 58 -9.02 21.80 -23.41
N PRO A 59 -8.18 22.54 -24.15
CA PRO A 59 -7.77 22.15 -25.49
C PRO A 59 -6.88 20.90 -25.48
N LYS A 60 -6.71 20.27 -26.64
CA LYS A 60 -5.93 19.05 -26.90
C LYS A 60 -6.50 17.80 -26.21
N LEU A 61 -6.39 17.72 -24.89
CA LEU A 61 -6.89 16.59 -24.08
C LEU A 61 -7.80 17.15 -22.98
N ASP A 62 -9.09 16.82 -23.06
CA ASP A 62 -10.07 17.25 -22.06
C ASP A 62 -9.87 16.55 -20.71
N GLY A 63 -10.40 17.18 -19.65
CA GLY A 63 -10.22 16.69 -18.29
C GLY A 63 -10.79 15.30 -18.05
N ILE A 64 -11.90 14.94 -18.71
CA ILE A 64 -12.51 13.60 -18.57
C ILE A 64 -11.59 12.52 -19.15
N SER A 65 -10.98 12.79 -20.31
CA SER A 65 -9.97 11.91 -20.90
C SER A 65 -8.72 11.77 -20.04
N VAL A 66 -8.28 12.86 -19.39
CA VAL A 66 -7.18 12.82 -18.41
C VAL A 66 -7.55 11.93 -17.22
N VAL A 67 -8.75 12.07 -16.64
CA VAL A 67 -9.20 11.21 -15.53
C VAL A 67 -9.16 9.74 -15.94
N ARG A 68 -9.73 9.40 -17.11
CA ARG A 68 -9.71 8.01 -17.60
C ARG A 68 -8.28 7.46 -17.70
N ALA A 69 -7.35 8.25 -18.23
CA ALA A 69 -5.94 7.87 -18.33
C ALA A 69 -5.28 7.68 -16.97
N LEU A 70 -5.54 8.60 -16.00
CA LEU A 70 -5.04 8.49 -14.63
C LEU A 70 -5.56 7.23 -13.92
N LYS A 71 -6.85 6.92 -14.07
CA LYS A 71 -7.48 5.76 -13.39
C LYS A 71 -7.10 4.42 -14.03
N GLN A 72 -6.60 4.42 -15.26
CA GLN A 72 -6.02 3.23 -15.91
C GLN A 72 -4.55 2.98 -15.54
N ASP A 73 -3.86 3.98 -15.05
CA ASP A 73 -2.46 3.85 -14.64
C ASP A 73 -2.37 3.27 -13.22
N ALA A 74 -1.62 2.17 -13.06
CA ALA A 74 -1.53 1.44 -11.80
C ALA A 74 -0.98 2.29 -10.64
N LYS A 75 -0.11 3.26 -10.91
CA LYS A 75 0.48 4.15 -9.91
C LYS A 75 -0.40 5.36 -9.59
N LEU A 76 -1.11 5.88 -10.61
CA LEU A 76 -1.84 7.13 -10.50
C LEU A 76 -3.31 6.95 -10.10
N LYS A 77 -3.88 5.77 -10.30
CA LYS A 77 -5.31 5.49 -10.06
C LYS A 77 -5.79 5.81 -8.63
N ALA A 78 -4.89 5.77 -7.66
CA ALA A 78 -5.19 6.06 -6.25
C ALA A 78 -5.13 7.56 -5.92
N ILE A 79 -4.66 8.41 -6.85
CA ILE A 79 -4.59 9.85 -6.65
C ILE A 79 -6.02 10.42 -6.80
N PRO A 80 -6.55 11.13 -5.79
CA PRO A 80 -7.84 11.78 -5.89
C PRO A 80 -7.83 12.93 -6.89
N VAL A 81 -8.91 13.03 -7.67
CA VAL A 81 -9.09 14.06 -8.69
C VAL A 81 -10.36 14.86 -8.38
N ILE A 82 -10.23 16.16 -8.19
CA ILE A 82 -11.34 17.09 -8.10
C ILE A 82 -11.49 17.75 -9.48
N LEU A 83 -12.62 17.53 -10.13
CA LEU A 83 -12.95 18.16 -11.40
C LEU A 83 -13.40 19.59 -11.17
N VAL A 84 -12.83 20.54 -11.90
CA VAL A 84 -13.22 21.95 -11.88
C VAL A 84 -13.97 22.25 -13.17
N THR A 85 -15.14 22.84 -13.11
CA THR A 85 -15.97 23.09 -14.31
C THR A 85 -16.61 24.47 -14.27
N ALA A 86 -16.65 25.14 -15.40
CA ALA A 86 -17.33 26.43 -15.56
C ALA A 86 -18.86 26.31 -15.59
N LYS A 87 -19.41 25.11 -15.84
CA LYS A 87 -20.83 24.89 -16.07
C LYS A 87 -21.33 23.72 -15.22
N ALA A 88 -22.35 23.97 -14.45
CA ALA A 88 -23.09 22.93 -13.74
C ALA A 88 -24.01 22.14 -14.71
N ASP A 89 -23.50 21.78 -15.92
CA ASP A 89 -24.23 20.82 -16.72
C ASP A 89 -24.12 19.46 -16.02
N THR A 90 -25.28 19.00 -15.58
CA THR A 90 -25.37 17.74 -14.82
C THR A 90 -24.75 16.56 -15.59
N ARG A 91 -24.73 16.62 -16.93
CA ARG A 91 -24.17 15.58 -17.77
C ARG A 91 -22.64 15.51 -17.68
N ASP A 92 -21.96 16.66 -17.75
CA ASP A 92 -20.49 16.72 -17.68
C ASP A 92 -19.99 16.28 -16.31
N ILE A 93 -20.74 16.64 -15.25
CA ILE A 93 -20.45 16.21 -13.87
C ILE A 93 -20.60 14.70 -13.73
N VAL A 94 -21.72 14.14 -14.21
CA VAL A 94 -21.95 12.68 -14.15
C VAL A 94 -20.90 11.94 -14.97
N GLU A 95 -20.61 12.39 -16.19
CA GLU A 95 -19.58 11.76 -17.03
C GLU A 95 -18.19 11.81 -16.39
N GLY A 96 -17.85 12.94 -15.76
CA GLY A 96 -16.56 13.09 -15.07
C GLY A 96 -16.42 12.18 -13.85
N LEU A 97 -17.47 12.04 -13.05
CA LEU A 97 -17.50 11.12 -11.90
C LEU A 97 -17.50 9.65 -12.36
N ASP A 98 -18.27 9.30 -13.38
CA ASP A 98 -18.28 7.96 -13.98
C ASP A 98 -16.92 7.58 -14.61
N ALA A 99 -16.18 8.57 -15.12
CA ALA A 99 -14.81 8.40 -15.59
C ALA A 99 -13.80 8.11 -14.45
N GLY A 100 -14.21 8.31 -13.19
CA GLY A 100 -13.41 8.07 -12.00
C GLY A 100 -12.96 9.35 -11.27
N GLY A 101 -13.52 10.52 -11.58
CA GLY A 101 -13.35 11.73 -10.76
C GLY A 101 -13.92 11.49 -9.36
N ASP A 102 -13.20 11.95 -8.34
CA ASP A 102 -13.58 11.69 -6.94
C ASP A 102 -14.50 12.77 -6.37
N ASP A 103 -14.43 14.00 -6.89
CA ASP A 103 -15.30 15.13 -6.52
C ASP A 103 -15.34 16.16 -7.65
N TYR A 104 -16.20 17.17 -7.53
CA TYR A 104 -16.26 18.27 -8.49
C TYR A 104 -16.44 19.62 -7.80
N LEU A 105 -16.05 20.71 -8.48
CA LEU A 105 -16.16 22.09 -8.03
C LEU A 105 -16.57 22.99 -9.21
N THR A 106 -17.65 23.74 -9.07
CA THR A 106 -18.15 24.65 -10.12
C THR A 106 -17.51 26.01 -10.02
N LYS A 107 -17.06 26.57 -11.15
CA LYS A 107 -16.58 27.96 -11.29
C LYS A 107 -17.80 28.91 -11.45
N PRO A 108 -17.81 30.10 -10.81
CA PRO A 108 -16.85 30.57 -9.81
C PRO A 108 -17.05 29.86 -8.47
N PHE A 109 -15.96 29.48 -7.81
CA PHE A 109 -16.00 28.82 -6.52
C PHE A 109 -15.52 29.71 -5.37
N GLU A 110 -16.13 29.56 -4.24
CA GLU A 110 -15.69 30.20 -3.01
C GLU A 110 -14.42 29.54 -2.47
N HIS A 111 -13.51 30.36 -1.93
CA HIS A 111 -12.27 29.88 -1.32
C HIS A 111 -12.50 28.80 -0.24
N ALA A 112 -13.51 29.02 0.62
CA ALA A 112 -13.84 28.07 1.66
C ALA A 112 -14.28 26.70 1.11
N ALA A 113 -15.05 26.71 0.01
CA ALA A 113 -15.51 25.49 -0.64
C ALA A 113 -14.36 24.69 -1.24
N LEU A 114 -13.43 25.36 -1.95
CA LEU A 114 -12.20 24.75 -2.49
C LEU A 114 -11.40 24.05 -1.37
N LEU A 115 -11.08 24.79 -0.31
CA LEU A 115 -10.27 24.26 0.78
C LEU A 115 -10.96 23.11 1.53
N ALA A 116 -12.28 23.17 1.69
CA ALA A 116 -13.03 22.10 2.34
C ALA A 116 -12.93 20.78 1.54
N ARG A 117 -13.06 20.85 0.20
CA ARG A 117 -12.94 19.68 -0.69
C ARG A 117 -11.51 19.15 -0.72
N VAL A 118 -10.53 20.01 -0.88
CA VAL A 118 -9.10 19.64 -0.84
C VAL A 118 -8.77 18.90 0.47
N ARG A 119 -9.14 19.46 1.62
CA ARG A 119 -8.92 18.80 2.92
C ARG A 119 -9.64 17.45 3.03
N SER A 120 -10.86 17.36 2.50
CA SER A 120 -11.63 16.12 2.52
C SER A 120 -10.93 15.02 1.69
N MET A 121 -10.52 15.36 0.48
CA MET A 121 -9.86 14.42 -0.44
C MET A 121 -8.47 13.98 0.07
N LEU A 122 -7.67 14.90 0.59
CA LEU A 122 -6.38 14.56 1.16
C LEU A 122 -6.51 13.67 2.40
N ARG A 123 -7.51 13.91 3.26
CA ARG A 123 -7.79 13.02 4.40
C ARG A 123 -8.22 11.64 3.95
N GLN A 124 -9.07 11.55 2.92
CA GLN A 124 -9.51 10.26 2.36
C GLN A 124 -8.32 9.50 1.76
N LYS A 125 -7.43 10.18 1.02
CA LYS A 125 -6.19 9.59 0.51
C LYS A 125 -5.30 9.09 1.63
N ALA A 126 -5.08 9.88 2.67
CA ALA A 126 -4.26 9.47 3.83
C ALA A 126 -4.78 8.20 4.49
N LEU A 127 -6.11 8.09 4.68
CA LEU A 127 -6.74 6.89 5.22
C LEU A 127 -6.56 5.69 4.28
N HIS A 128 -6.73 5.90 2.98
CA HIS A 128 -6.51 4.86 1.98
C HIS A 128 -5.07 4.35 1.99
N ASP A 129 -4.10 5.27 1.98
CA ASP A 129 -2.66 4.94 2.03
C ASP A 129 -2.32 4.14 3.30
N THR A 130 -2.89 4.52 4.45
CA THR A 130 -2.70 3.80 5.73
C THR A 130 -3.26 2.37 5.66
N VAL A 131 -4.47 2.21 5.12
CA VAL A 131 -5.10 0.88 4.97
C VAL A 131 -4.29 -0.02 4.03
N GLN A 132 -3.77 0.53 2.93
CA GLN A 132 -2.93 -0.20 1.98
C GLN A 132 -1.61 -0.66 2.62
N GLU A 133 -0.98 0.20 3.42
CA GLU A 133 0.25 -0.13 4.14
C GLU A 133 0.02 -1.23 5.17
N GLN A 134 -1.04 -1.11 5.99
CA GLN A 134 -1.40 -2.14 6.96
C GLN A 134 -1.74 -3.49 6.30
N ALA A 135 -2.43 -3.46 5.15
CA ALA A 135 -2.73 -4.68 4.40
C ALA A 135 -1.46 -5.35 3.88
N ARG A 136 -0.46 -4.56 3.43
CA ARG A 136 0.83 -5.08 2.99
C ARG A 136 1.61 -5.70 4.14
N GLU A 137 1.73 -5.00 5.27
CA GLU A 137 2.40 -5.51 6.47
C GLU A 137 1.77 -6.82 6.97
N LEU A 138 0.44 -6.87 6.99
CA LEU A 138 -0.29 -8.08 7.40
C LEU A 138 -0.02 -9.26 6.45
N ALA A 139 0.05 -9.02 5.14
CA ALA A 139 0.38 -10.05 4.16
C ALA A 139 1.81 -10.59 4.36
N GLU A 140 2.77 -9.70 4.63
CA GLU A 140 4.15 -10.08 4.93
C GLU A 140 4.24 -10.92 6.22
N TRP A 141 3.53 -10.52 7.27
CA TRP A 141 3.49 -11.27 8.53
C TRP A 141 2.84 -12.64 8.38
N ASN A 142 1.74 -12.73 7.62
CA ASN A 142 1.09 -14.01 7.34
C ASN A 142 2.04 -14.97 6.61
N SER A 143 2.74 -14.49 5.59
CA SER A 143 3.71 -15.31 4.85
C SER A 143 4.86 -15.79 5.76
N ALA A 144 5.40 -14.92 6.61
CA ALA A 144 6.45 -15.29 7.57
C ALA A 144 5.93 -16.30 8.62
N LEU A 145 4.67 -16.17 9.06
CA LEU A 145 4.05 -17.11 9.99
C LEU A 145 3.85 -18.48 9.36
N GLU A 146 3.36 -18.53 8.12
CA GLU A 146 3.18 -19.77 7.36
C GLU A 146 4.51 -20.54 7.21
N GLN A 147 5.60 -19.82 6.88
CA GLN A 147 6.93 -20.43 6.82
C GLN A 147 7.36 -21.01 8.18
N ARG A 148 7.18 -20.26 9.25
CA ARG A 148 7.54 -20.70 10.61
C ARG A 148 6.73 -21.91 11.05
N VAL A 149 5.42 -21.94 10.73
CA VAL A 149 4.56 -23.10 11.00
C VAL A 149 5.04 -24.33 10.22
N ALA A 150 5.37 -24.16 8.93
CA ALA A 150 5.90 -25.26 8.11
C ALA A 150 7.21 -25.83 8.68
N GLU A 151 8.14 -24.98 9.09
CA GLU A 151 9.39 -25.39 9.75
C GLU A 151 9.15 -26.15 11.06
N GLN A 152 8.20 -25.67 11.88
CA GLN A 152 7.85 -26.32 13.14
C GLN A 152 7.20 -27.68 12.92
N VAL A 153 6.31 -27.81 11.92
CA VAL A 153 5.69 -29.08 11.56
C VAL A 153 6.76 -30.07 11.11
N GLU A 154 7.70 -29.67 10.26
CA GLU A 154 8.81 -30.53 9.83
C GLU A 154 9.66 -31.00 11.00
N GLN A 155 9.97 -30.10 11.96
CA GLN A 155 10.69 -30.45 13.17
C GLN A 155 9.93 -31.49 14.02
N ILE A 156 8.62 -31.27 14.23
CA ILE A 156 7.76 -32.21 14.99
C ILE A 156 7.72 -33.58 14.30
N GLU A 157 7.57 -33.62 12.98
CA GLU A 157 7.59 -34.88 12.22
C GLU A 157 8.95 -35.59 12.31
N ARG A 158 10.04 -34.83 12.27
CA ARG A 158 11.40 -35.37 12.43
C ARG A 158 11.57 -35.99 13.83
N ILE A 159 11.15 -35.31 14.87
CA ILE A 159 11.18 -35.82 16.25
C ILE A 159 10.27 -37.05 16.39
N GLY A 160 9.08 -37.03 15.80
CA GLY A 160 8.15 -38.14 15.79
C GLY A 160 8.71 -39.39 15.12
N ARG A 161 9.46 -39.22 14.03
CA ARG A 161 10.17 -40.33 13.37
C ARG A 161 11.29 -40.89 14.27
N LEU A 162 12.09 -40.06 14.90
CA LEU A 162 13.16 -40.50 15.82
C LEU A 162 12.59 -41.29 17.02
N ARG A 163 11.52 -40.81 17.64
CA ARG A 163 10.85 -41.51 18.78
C ARG A 163 10.30 -42.89 18.44
N ARG A 164 10.02 -43.14 17.16
CA ARG A 164 9.54 -44.46 16.72
C ARG A 164 10.64 -45.53 16.69
N PHE A 165 11.89 -45.13 16.51
CA PHE A 165 13.05 -46.02 16.34
C PHE A 165 13.99 -46.04 17.55
N LEU A 166 13.87 -45.10 18.48
CA LEU A 166 14.71 -44.98 19.66
C LEU A 166 13.89 -45.26 20.95
N PRO A 167 14.49 -45.88 21.96
CA PRO A 167 13.88 -45.94 23.30
C PRO A 167 13.57 -44.52 23.79
N PRO A 168 12.47 -44.30 24.53
CA PRO A 168 12.03 -42.97 24.96
C PRO A 168 13.11 -42.12 25.63
N GLN A 169 13.92 -42.76 26.49
CA GLN A 169 15.02 -42.09 27.23
C GLN A 169 16.13 -41.55 26.29
N VAL A 170 16.40 -42.27 25.18
CA VAL A 170 17.42 -41.87 24.20
C VAL A 170 16.86 -40.78 23.28
N ALA A 171 15.56 -40.89 22.89
CA ALA A 171 14.91 -39.86 22.08
C ALA A 171 14.83 -38.50 22.79
N ASP A 172 14.53 -38.50 24.08
CA ASP A 172 14.48 -37.27 24.89
C ASP A 172 15.87 -36.65 25.08
N LEU A 173 16.93 -37.46 25.18
CA LEU A 173 18.32 -36.99 25.25
C LEU A 173 18.78 -36.34 23.95
N VAL A 174 18.40 -36.89 22.79
CA VAL A 174 18.69 -36.33 21.47
C VAL A 174 17.92 -35.00 21.20
N VAL A 175 16.71 -34.90 21.72
CA VAL A 175 15.91 -33.66 21.61
C VAL A 175 16.41 -32.57 22.57
N ALA A 176 16.86 -32.94 23.76
CA ALA A 176 17.36 -32.02 24.77
C ALA A 176 18.76 -31.47 24.43
N SER A 177 19.58 -32.20 23.68
CA SER A 177 20.89 -31.75 23.22
C SER A 177 20.73 -30.90 21.95
N ALA A 178 20.53 -29.61 22.15
CA ALA A 178 20.47 -28.62 21.07
C ALA A 178 21.81 -28.46 20.32
N ASP A 179 22.91 -28.99 20.86
CA ASP A 179 24.25 -28.97 20.27
C ASP A 179 24.62 -30.36 19.73
N HIS A 180 24.59 -30.48 18.43
CA HIS A 180 24.95 -31.73 17.73
C HIS A 180 26.44 -32.17 17.90
N GLU A 181 27.32 -31.28 18.34
CA GLU A 181 28.75 -31.58 18.46
C GLU A 181 29.07 -32.39 19.74
N THR A 182 28.32 -32.21 20.83
CA THR A 182 28.59 -32.94 22.10
C THR A 182 28.04 -34.36 22.16
N LEU A 183 27.12 -34.76 21.26
CA LEU A 183 26.56 -36.12 21.18
C LEU A 183 27.55 -37.14 20.59
N LEU A 184 28.60 -36.68 19.89
CA LEU A 184 29.61 -37.54 19.27
C LEU A 184 30.85 -37.72 20.13
N ASP A 185 30.95 -37.04 21.26
CA ASP A 185 31.98 -37.31 22.24
C ASP A 185 31.73 -38.66 22.91
N SER A 186 32.63 -39.60 22.61
CA SER A 186 32.54 -40.97 23.10
C SER A 186 32.69 -41.01 24.63
N HIS A 187 31.55 -41.05 25.34
CA HIS A 187 31.52 -41.32 26.76
C HIS A 187 31.57 -42.83 26.96
N ARG A 188 32.68 -43.32 27.52
CA ARG A 188 32.77 -44.69 27.98
C ARG A 188 31.84 -44.87 29.18
N GLN A 189 30.71 -45.55 29.01
CA GLN A 189 29.87 -46.06 30.10
C GLN A 189 30.09 -47.56 30.25
N GLU A 190 30.37 -48.01 31.48
CA GLU A 190 30.35 -49.44 31.80
C GLU A 190 28.88 -49.91 31.80
N VAL A 191 28.55 -50.76 30.86
CA VAL A 191 27.22 -51.37 30.76
C VAL A 191 27.34 -52.82 31.21
N THR A 192 26.67 -53.19 32.30
CA THR A 192 26.53 -54.60 32.73
C THR A 192 25.32 -55.22 32.06
N ILE A 193 25.55 -56.13 31.13
CA ILE A 193 24.49 -56.88 30.47
C ILE A 193 24.28 -58.21 31.23
N VAL A 194 23.12 -58.39 31.83
CA VAL A 194 22.73 -59.64 32.52
C VAL A 194 21.83 -60.43 31.59
N PHE A 195 22.28 -61.59 31.15
CA PHE A 195 21.47 -62.56 30.47
C PHE A 195 20.87 -63.54 31.48
N CYS A 196 19.56 -63.57 31.67
CA CYS A 196 18.85 -64.56 32.45
C CYS A 196 18.19 -65.56 31.46
N ASP A 197 18.63 -66.80 31.48
CA ASP A 197 17.95 -67.91 30.77
C ASP A 197 17.07 -68.65 31.79
N LEU A 198 15.76 -68.55 31.64
CA LEU A 198 14.79 -69.32 32.43
C LEU A 198 14.40 -70.57 31.61
N ARG A 199 15.10 -71.69 31.86
CA ARG A 199 14.64 -72.99 31.38
C ARG A 199 13.76 -73.58 32.49
N GLY A 200 12.45 -73.65 32.25
CA GLY A 200 11.50 -74.42 32.98
C GLY A 200 11.00 -75.56 32.16
#